data_40126972e4ace6db43c0216f337eb861
#
_entry.id   40126972e4ace6db43c0216f337eb861
#
_cell.length_a   1.000
_cell.length_b   1.000
_cell.length_c   1.000
_cell.angle_alpha   90.00
_cell.angle_beta   90.00
_cell.angle_gamma   90.00
#
_symmetry.space_group_name_H-M   'P 1'
#
loop_
_entity.id
_entity.type
_entity.pdbx_description
1 polymer ?
#
loop_
_entity_poly.entity_id
_entity_poly.type
_entity_poly.pdbx_seq_one_letter_code
_entity_poly.pdbx_strand_id
1 'polypeptide(L)'
;IDLSNLGPNEYEMGTVNGKCGRAAYEYIEKSVKLALDGRVDAVATTPINKESLKAGGINYIGHTEIFGALTETKDPLTMFETRGLRIFFLTRHVSLREMLEMIKKERIIEYVKRCTKALKQLGVENGTMAVAGLNPHSGEHGLFGWEEEEEIVPAIEELKAEGYDVEGPVGADSVFHQA
;
A
#
# COMPACT_ATOMS: atom_id res chain seq x y z
N ILE A 1 0.29 21.07 17.38
CA ILE A 1 1.03 22.20 16.76
C ILE A 1 0.07 22.90 15.82
N ASP A 2 -0.27 24.14 16.11
CA ASP A 2 -1.09 24.97 15.23
C ASP A 2 -0.17 25.65 14.19
N LEU A 3 -0.50 25.57 12.91
CA LEU A 3 0.24 26.22 11.84
C LEU A 3 -0.31 27.63 11.52
N SER A 4 -1.47 27.99 12.08
CA SER A 4 -2.14 29.28 11.92
C SER A 4 -2.33 29.69 10.44
N ASN A 5 -2.53 28.71 9.56
CA ASN A 5 -2.59 28.87 8.11
C ASN A 5 -4.02 28.89 7.54
N LEU A 6 -5.05 28.72 8.42
CA LEU A 6 -6.46 28.76 8.05
C LEU A 6 -7.27 29.36 9.19
N GLY A 7 -7.93 30.50 8.95
CA GLY A 7 -8.80 31.16 9.90
C GLY A 7 -10.25 30.64 9.87
N PRO A 8 -11.04 30.87 10.91
CA PRO A 8 -12.41 30.33 11.04
C PRO A 8 -13.40 30.87 10.00
N ASN A 9 -13.11 32.01 9.36
CA ASN A 9 -13.97 32.63 8.34
C ASN A 9 -13.41 32.47 6.91
N GLU A 10 -12.47 31.59 6.70
CA GLU A 10 -11.77 31.43 5.42
C GLU A 10 -12.23 30.20 4.64
N TYR A 11 -13.25 29.52 5.14
CA TYR A 11 -13.86 28.37 4.47
C TYR A 11 -15.36 28.30 4.68
N GLU A 12 -16.03 27.65 3.75
CA GLU A 12 -17.46 27.33 3.83
C GLU A 12 -17.63 25.80 3.73
N MET A 13 -18.43 25.24 4.61
CA MET A 13 -18.70 23.80 4.63
C MET A 13 -19.41 23.36 3.36
N GLY A 14 -18.98 22.21 2.81
CA GLY A 14 -19.56 21.64 1.59
C GLY A 14 -19.06 22.25 0.28
N THR A 15 -18.08 23.15 0.34
CA THR A 15 -17.48 23.77 -0.86
C THR A 15 -16.06 23.27 -1.14
N VAL A 16 -15.67 23.27 -2.42
CA VAL A 16 -14.27 23.07 -2.82
C VAL A 16 -13.50 24.36 -2.54
N ASN A 17 -12.43 24.27 -1.73
CA ASN A 17 -11.65 25.44 -1.32
C ASN A 17 -10.14 25.14 -1.38
N GLY A 18 -9.43 25.85 -2.27
CA GLY A 18 -7.99 25.65 -2.48
C GLY A 18 -7.13 26.03 -1.26
N LYS A 19 -7.56 27.00 -0.45
CA LYS A 19 -6.86 27.37 0.78
C LYS A 19 -6.93 26.22 1.81
N CYS A 20 -8.11 25.58 1.93
CA CYS A 20 -8.29 24.38 2.77
C CYS A 20 -7.44 23.22 2.25
N GLY A 21 -7.39 23.01 0.93
CA GLY A 21 -6.56 21.97 0.31
C GLY A 21 -5.07 22.15 0.59
N ARG A 22 -4.57 23.38 0.47
CA ARG A 22 -3.17 23.71 0.81
C ARG A 22 -2.91 23.54 2.29
N ALA A 23 -3.77 24.01 3.15
CA ALA A 23 -3.64 23.84 4.61
C ALA A 23 -3.58 22.36 5.00
N ALA A 24 -4.45 21.53 4.41
CA ALA A 24 -4.43 20.07 4.63
C ALA A 24 -3.10 19.45 4.22
N TYR A 25 -2.53 19.83 3.08
CA TYR A 25 -1.20 19.38 2.68
C TYR A 25 -0.12 19.82 3.67
N GLU A 26 -0.12 21.06 4.12
CA GLU A 26 0.85 21.61 5.08
C GLU A 26 0.79 20.89 6.43
N TYR A 27 -0.40 20.46 6.88
CA TYR A 27 -0.54 19.62 8.08
C TYR A 27 0.10 18.24 7.90
N ILE A 28 -0.10 17.61 6.72
CA ILE A 28 0.52 16.33 6.39
C ILE A 28 2.05 16.50 6.32
N GLU A 29 2.54 17.50 5.60
CA GLU A 29 3.97 17.78 5.49
C GLU A 29 4.61 17.99 6.86
N LYS A 30 3.97 18.77 7.73
CA LYS A 30 4.45 19.00 9.10
C LYS A 30 4.49 17.71 9.92
N SER A 31 3.45 16.87 9.82
CA SER A 31 3.40 15.60 10.55
C SER A 31 4.43 14.59 10.07
N VAL A 32 4.63 14.50 8.75
CA VAL A 32 5.70 13.66 8.17
C VAL A 32 7.09 14.13 8.62
N LYS A 33 7.34 15.43 8.60
CA LYS A 33 8.61 15.98 9.10
C LYS A 33 8.86 15.62 10.56
N LEU A 34 7.85 15.71 11.42
CA LEU A 34 7.96 15.31 12.83
C LEU A 34 8.28 13.83 13.00
N ALA A 35 7.72 12.97 12.13
CA ALA A 35 8.02 11.54 12.13
C ALA A 35 9.46 11.26 11.66
N LEU A 36 9.90 11.91 10.59
CA LEU A 36 11.27 11.78 10.10
C LEU A 36 12.31 12.29 11.11
N ASP A 37 11.98 13.35 11.86
CA ASP A 37 12.80 13.88 12.95
C ASP A 37 12.78 12.99 14.23
N GLY A 38 12.05 11.86 14.22
CA GLY A 38 11.90 10.94 15.37
C GLY A 38 11.14 11.54 16.56
N ARG A 39 10.34 12.58 16.34
CA ARG A 39 9.54 13.25 17.38
C ARG A 39 8.18 12.62 17.61
N VAL A 40 7.72 11.81 16.66
CA VAL A 40 6.51 10.99 16.73
C VAL A 40 6.78 9.64 16.05
N ASP A 41 6.10 8.59 16.49
CA ASP A 41 6.32 7.23 16.01
C ASP A 41 5.50 6.89 14.77
N ALA A 42 4.39 7.59 14.55
CA ALA A 42 3.49 7.37 13.44
C ALA A 42 2.68 8.62 13.09
N VAL A 43 2.08 8.62 11.90
CA VAL A 43 1.18 9.68 11.43
C VAL A 43 -0.19 9.07 11.15
N ALA A 44 -1.21 9.51 11.87
CA ALA A 44 -2.61 9.21 11.58
C ALA A 44 -3.24 10.41 10.85
N THR A 45 -3.97 10.14 9.78
CA THR A 45 -4.56 11.18 8.93
C THR A 45 -6.09 11.16 8.97
N THR A 46 -6.68 12.33 8.73
CA THR A 46 -8.10 12.48 8.47
C THR A 46 -8.36 12.50 6.95
N PRO A 47 -9.60 12.29 6.49
CA PRO A 47 -9.93 12.42 5.06
C PRO A 47 -9.52 13.77 4.48
N ILE A 48 -9.12 13.77 3.21
CA ILE A 48 -8.81 14.97 2.43
C ILE A 48 -9.73 15.07 1.22
N ASN A 49 -9.99 16.31 0.77
CA ASN A 49 -10.73 16.54 -0.46
C ASN A 49 -9.75 16.78 -1.63
N LYS A 50 -9.77 15.87 -2.61
CA LYS A 50 -8.84 15.87 -3.76
C LYS A 50 -9.00 17.11 -4.66
N GLU A 51 -10.23 17.60 -4.83
CA GLU A 51 -10.50 18.80 -5.63
C GLU A 51 -9.96 20.05 -4.94
N SER A 52 -10.08 20.13 -3.61
CA SER A 52 -9.50 21.21 -2.81
C SER A 52 -7.98 21.19 -2.84
N LEU A 53 -7.33 20.01 -2.77
CA LEU A 53 -5.88 19.88 -2.96
C LEU A 53 -5.46 20.46 -4.31
N LYS A 54 -6.12 20.03 -5.39
CA LYS A 54 -5.84 20.51 -6.75
C LYS A 54 -6.06 22.01 -6.88
N ALA A 55 -7.17 22.53 -6.35
CA ALA A 55 -7.45 23.98 -6.33
C ALA A 55 -6.41 24.75 -5.51
N GLY A 56 -5.78 24.14 -4.50
CA GLY A 56 -4.67 24.67 -3.72
C GLY A 56 -3.30 24.55 -4.40
N GLY A 57 -3.23 24.04 -5.62
CA GLY A 57 -1.98 23.84 -6.37
C GLY A 57 -1.20 22.60 -5.93
N ILE A 58 -1.84 21.64 -5.27
CA ILE A 58 -1.24 20.40 -4.81
C ILE A 58 -1.65 19.27 -5.76
N ASN A 59 -0.68 18.76 -6.52
CA ASN A 59 -0.91 17.79 -7.61
C ASN A 59 -0.69 16.33 -7.18
N TYR A 60 -1.14 15.96 -5.98
CA TYR A 60 -1.16 14.58 -5.52
C TYR A 60 -2.58 14.01 -5.52
N ILE A 61 -2.73 12.72 -5.83
CA ILE A 61 -4.02 12.03 -5.87
C ILE A 61 -4.55 11.74 -4.46
N GLY A 62 -3.66 11.55 -3.47
CA GLY A 62 -4.05 11.25 -2.10
C GLY A 62 -2.85 11.15 -1.15
N HIS A 63 -3.10 10.67 0.06
CA HIS A 63 -2.09 10.57 1.12
C HIS A 63 -0.89 9.71 0.72
N THR A 64 -1.11 8.58 0.05
CA THR A 64 -0.03 7.66 -0.32
C THR A 64 1.02 8.34 -1.19
N GLU A 65 0.59 9.12 -2.16
CA GLU A 65 1.49 9.86 -3.06
C GLU A 65 2.19 10.99 -2.30
N ILE A 66 1.47 11.69 -1.41
CA ILE A 66 2.06 12.75 -0.56
C ILE A 66 3.14 12.13 0.35
N PHE A 67 2.84 11.03 1.03
CA PHE A 67 3.82 10.35 1.87
C PHE A 67 5.01 9.84 1.08
N GLY A 68 4.77 9.19 -0.08
CA GLY A 68 5.83 8.73 -0.95
C GLY A 68 6.77 9.86 -1.36
N ALA A 69 6.22 11.01 -1.77
CA ALA A 69 7.01 12.17 -2.16
C ALA A 69 7.78 12.78 -0.98
N LEU A 70 7.15 12.97 0.18
CA LEU A 70 7.77 13.59 1.35
C LEU A 70 8.82 12.69 2.04
N THR A 71 8.75 11.39 1.86
CA THR A 71 9.72 10.41 2.38
C THR A 71 10.67 9.88 1.33
N GLU A 72 10.62 10.40 0.09
CA GLU A 72 11.41 9.94 -1.05
C GLU A 72 11.26 8.43 -1.34
N THR A 73 10.09 7.86 -0.98
CA THR A 73 9.77 6.46 -1.17
C THR A 73 9.12 6.24 -2.53
N LYS A 74 9.79 5.52 -3.43
CA LYS A 74 9.32 5.30 -4.81
C LYS A 74 8.10 4.38 -4.92
N ASP A 75 8.01 3.35 -4.07
CA ASP A 75 6.93 2.37 -4.09
C ASP A 75 6.48 2.06 -2.64
N PRO A 76 5.63 2.92 -2.04
CA PRO A 76 5.18 2.74 -0.67
C PRO A 76 4.30 1.50 -0.53
N LEU A 77 4.56 0.69 0.49
CA LEU A 77 3.71 -0.45 0.82
C LEU A 77 2.34 0.03 1.33
N THR A 78 1.30 -0.65 0.90
CA THR A 78 -0.04 -0.48 1.46
C THR A 78 -0.48 -1.78 2.10
N MET A 79 -0.88 -1.70 3.36
CA MET A 79 -1.42 -2.82 4.11
C MET A 79 -2.81 -2.46 4.62
N PHE A 80 -3.77 -3.36 4.44
CA PHE A 80 -5.04 -3.32 5.14
C PHE A 80 -4.97 -4.27 6.32
N GLU A 81 -5.49 -3.83 7.46
CA GLU A 81 -5.63 -4.68 8.63
C GLU A 81 -7.09 -4.69 9.11
N THR A 82 -7.62 -5.88 9.32
CA THR A 82 -8.93 -6.08 9.90
C THR A 82 -8.96 -7.37 10.72
N ARG A 83 -9.31 -7.26 12.01
CA ARG A 83 -9.45 -8.40 12.92
C ARG A 83 -8.23 -9.33 12.96
N GLY A 84 -7.02 -8.78 12.83
CA GLY A 84 -5.78 -9.55 12.81
C GLY A 84 -5.32 -10.02 11.43
N LEU A 85 -6.20 -10.04 10.44
CA LEU A 85 -5.83 -10.31 9.06
C LEU A 85 -5.12 -9.09 8.45
N ARG A 86 -3.97 -9.30 7.84
CA ARG A 86 -3.17 -8.26 7.16
C ARG A 86 -3.05 -8.58 5.69
N ILE A 87 -3.39 -7.61 4.84
CA ILE A 87 -3.43 -7.79 3.39
C ILE A 87 -2.53 -6.75 2.75
N PHE A 88 -1.55 -7.21 1.98
CA PHE A 88 -0.70 -6.39 1.14
C PHE A 88 -1.13 -6.47 -0.33
N PHE A 89 -0.89 -5.40 -1.09
CA PHE A 89 -1.30 -5.29 -2.48
C PHE A 89 -0.06 -5.20 -3.38
N LEU A 90 0.23 -6.25 -4.13
CA LEU A 90 1.33 -6.27 -5.10
C LEU A 90 1.16 -5.21 -6.20
N THR A 91 -0.09 -4.97 -6.60
CA THR A 91 -0.46 -3.95 -7.59
C THR A 91 -1.61 -3.08 -7.10
N ARG A 92 -1.64 -1.81 -7.49
CA ARG A 92 -2.70 -0.85 -7.11
C ARG A 92 -2.90 0.19 -8.21
N HIS A 93 -4.16 0.62 -8.43
CA HIS A 93 -4.52 1.73 -9.29
C HIS A 93 -3.96 1.65 -10.73
N VAL A 94 -3.83 0.44 -11.25
CA VAL A 94 -3.44 0.15 -12.63
C VAL A 94 -4.56 -0.57 -13.37
N SER A 95 -4.57 -0.55 -14.70
CA SER A 95 -5.50 -1.35 -15.48
C SER A 95 -5.22 -2.85 -15.31
N LEU A 96 -6.23 -3.71 -15.56
CA LEU A 96 -6.03 -5.17 -15.49
C LEU A 96 -4.93 -5.63 -16.46
N ARG A 97 -4.82 -5.01 -17.63
CA ARG A 97 -3.76 -5.34 -18.61
C ARG A 97 -2.36 -4.99 -18.07
N GLU A 98 -2.19 -3.82 -17.50
CA GLU A 98 -0.93 -3.42 -16.88
C GLU A 98 -0.61 -4.28 -15.66
N MET A 99 -1.62 -4.65 -14.87
CA MET A 99 -1.45 -5.52 -13.71
C MET A 99 -0.83 -6.87 -14.11
N LEU A 100 -1.30 -7.49 -15.19
CA LEU A 100 -0.75 -8.76 -15.68
C LEU A 100 0.75 -8.64 -16.01
N GLU A 101 1.17 -7.54 -16.64
CA GLU A 101 2.60 -7.30 -16.94
C GLU A 101 3.45 -7.09 -15.68
N MET A 102 2.82 -6.75 -14.56
CA MET A 102 3.51 -6.54 -13.27
C MET A 102 3.64 -7.83 -12.45
N ILE A 103 2.96 -8.91 -12.81
CA ILE A 103 3.09 -10.20 -12.14
C ILE A 103 4.36 -10.88 -12.66
N LYS A 104 5.48 -10.62 -11.95
CA LYS A 104 6.79 -11.15 -12.25
C LYS A 104 7.45 -11.74 -11.02
N LYS A 105 8.13 -12.87 -11.20
CA LYS A 105 8.81 -13.62 -10.14
C LYS A 105 9.66 -12.69 -9.26
N GLU A 106 10.54 -11.90 -9.85
CA GLU A 106 11.46 -11.02 -9.13
C GLU A 106 10.71 -9.95 -8.33
N ARG A 107 9.60 -9.43 -8.89
CA ARG A 107 8.76 -8.44 -8.21
C ARG A 107 8.05 -9.06 -7.01
N ILE A 108 7.54 -10.27 -7.14
CA ILE A 108 6.88 -10.99 -6.03
C ILE A 108 7.88 -11.23 -4.90
N ILE A 109 9.08 -11.72 -5.21
CA ILE A 109 10.15 -11.97 -4.24
C ILE A 109 10.52 -10.68 -3.50
N GLU A 110 10.81 -9.62 -4.23
CA GLU A 110 11.18 -8.31 -3.64
C GLU A 110 10.05 -7.79 -2.74
N TYR A 111 8.82 -7.89 -3.22
CA TYR A 111 7.65 -7.39 -2.49
C TYR A 111 7.40 -8.17 -1.19
N VAL A 112 7.45 -9.50 -1.21
CA VAL A 112 7.33 -10.35 -0.01
C VAL A 112 8.42 -10.02 1.00
N LYS A 113 9.67 -9.87 0.57
CA LYS A 113 10.79 -9.46 1.45
C LYS A 113 10.53 -8.12 2.13
N ARG A 114 10.02 -7.14 1.39
CA ARG A 114 9.65 -5.82 1.94
C ARG A 114 8.48 -5.90 2.91
N CYS A 115 7.45 -6.67 2.58
CA CYS A 115 6.30 -6.89 3.46
C CYS A 115 6.72 -7.54 4.77
N THR A 116 7.54 -8.60 4.71
CA THR A 116 8.09 -9.27 5.91
C THR A 116 8.91 -8.31 6.77
N LYS A 117 9.76 -7.49 6.14
CA LYS A 117 10.52 -6.47 6.87
C LYS A 117 9.60 -5.45 7.55
N ALA A 118 8.56 -4.99 6.86
CA ALA A 118 7.59 -4.04 7.41
C ALA A 118 6.81 -4.65 8.58
N LEU A 119 6.38 -5.90 8.48
CA LEU A 119 5.70 -6.61 9.56
C LEU A 119 6.59 -6.72 10.81
N LYS A 120 7.86 -7.06 10.66
CA LYS A 120 8.82 -7.09 11.78
C LYS A 120 8.97 -5.72 12.46
N GLN A 121 8.99 -4.63 11.69
CA GLN A 121 9.02 -3.27 12.24
C GLN A 121 7.75 -2.92 13.04
N LEU A 122 6.62 -3.53 12.70
CA LEU A 122 5.35 -3.40 13.41
C LEU A 122 5.22 -4.38 14.60
N GLY A 123 6.27 -5.14 14.92
CA GLY A 123 6.26 -6.12 16.02
C GLY A 123 5.59 -7.45 15.67
N VAL A 124 5.32 -7.71 14.40
CA VAL A 124 4.79 -9.00 13.92
C VAL A 124 5.96 -9.88 13.51
N GLU A 125 6.35 -10.78 14.40
CA GLU A 125 7.56 -11.62 14.20
C GLU A 125 7.25 -12.98 13.58
N ASN A 126 6.03 -13.47 13.75
CA ASN A 126 5.61 -14.80 13.32
C ASN A 126 4.33 -14.73 12.48
N GLY A 127 4.17 -15.69 11.59
CA GLY A 127 3.02 -15.86 10.73
C GLY A 127 3.41 -16.21 9.31
N THR A 128 2.57 -16.97 8.64
CA THR A 128 2.74 -17.39 7.26
C THR A 128 2.17 -16.34 6.32
N MET A 129 2.88 -15.97 5.27
CA MET A 129 2.38 -15.09 4.23
C MET A 129 1.78 -15.92 3.10
N ALA A 130 0.45 -15.94 2.98
CA ALA A 130 -0.22 -16.58 1.88
C ALA A 130 -0.19 -15.68 0.62
N VAL A 131 0.27 -16.21 -0.49
CA VAL A 131 0.24 -15.54 -1.80
C VAL A 131 -1.01 -16.01 -2.54
N ALA A 132 -1.92 -15.08 -2.82
CA ALA A 132 -3.13 -15.38 -3.58
C ALA A 132 -2.80 -15.71 -5.04
N GLY A 133 -3.51 -16.72 -5.59
CA GLY A 133 -3.50 -16.98 -7.01
C GLY A 133 -4.18 -15.85 -7.79
N LEU A 134 -3.83 -15.73 -9.05
CA LEU A 134 -4.35 -14.72 -9.98
C LEU A 134 -5.54 -15.24 -10.78
N ASN A 135 -5.35 -16.42 -11.39
CA ASN A 135 -6.35 -17.05 -12.24
C ASN A 135 -7.35 -17.91 -11.43
N PRO A 136 -8.52 -18.22 -11.98
CA PRO A 136 -9.44 -19.19 -11.38
C PRO A 136 -8.71 -20.51 -11.05
N HIS A 137 -8.99 -21.08 -9.89
CA HIS A 137 -8.35 -22.31 -9.40
C HIS A 137 -6.81 -22.26 -9.43
N SER A 138 -6.24 -21.05 -9.23
CA SER A 138 -4.79 -20.82 -9.30
C SER A 138 -4.16 -21.33 -10.60
N GLY A 139 -4.83 -21.12 -11.72
CA GLY A 139 -4.35 -21.48 -13.07
C GLY A 139 -4.55 -22.94 -13.46
N GLU A 140 -4.78 -23.86 -12.50
CA GLU A 140 -4.98 -25.31 -12.70
C GLU A 140 -4.00 -25.90 -13.73
N HIS A 141 -2.68 -25.77 -13.43
CA HIS A 141 -1.57 -26.23 -14.28
C HIS A 141 -1.61 -25.69 -15.71
N GLY A 142 -1.98 -24.43 -15.87
CA GLY A 142 -2.03 -23.73 -17.15
C GLY A 142 -3.35 -23.84 -17.90
N LEU A 143 -4.39 -24.47 -17.33
CA LEU A 143 -5.70 -24.58 -17.96
C LEU A 143 -6.37 -23.20 -18.10
N PHE A 144 -6.17 -22.30 -17.11
CA PHE A 144 -6.79 -20.96 -17.06
C PHE A 144 -5.77 -19.83 -17.17
N GLY A 145 -4.48 -20.13 -17.35
CA GLY A 145 -3.39 -19.17 -17.44
C GLY A 145 -2.09 -19.76 -16.91
N TRP A 146 -0.98 -19.17 -17.27
CA TRP A 146 0.36 -19.68 -16.93
C TRP A 146 1.08 -18.83 -15.89
N GLU A 147 0.47 -17.73 -15.44
CA GLU A 147 1.10 -16.77 -14.54
C GLU A 147 1.46 -17.39 -13.18
N GLU A 148 0.67 -18.33 -12.70
CA GLU A 148 0.98 -19.09 -11.48
C GLU A 148 2.21 -19.97 -11.68
N GLU A 149 2.25 -20.77 -12.76
CA GLU A 149 3.34 -21.71 -13.03
C GLU A 149 4.64 -21.02 -13.42
N GLU A 150 4.56 -19.92 -14.19
CA GLU A 150 5.74 -19.24 -14.72
C GLU A 150 6.31 -18.20 -13.74
N GLU A 151 5.47 -17.59 -12.89
CA GLU A 151 5.91 -16.45 -12.09
C GLU A 151 5.66 -16.66 -10.58
N ILE A 152 4.44 -17.10 -10.16
CA ILE A 152 4.07 -17.11 -8.74
C ILE A 152 4.69 -18.31 -8.00
N VAL A 153 4.54 -19.51 -8.55
CA VAL A 153 5.10 -20.73 -7.94
C VAL A 153 6.62 -20.64 -7.83
N PRO A 154 7.38 -20.28 -8.88
CA PRO A 154 8.84 -20.14 -8.77
C PRO A 154 9.27 -19.07 -7.76
N ALA A 155 8.48 -17.98 -7.61
CA ALA A 155 8.76 -16.97 -6.57
C ALA A 155 8.61 -17.53 -5.15
N ILE A 156 7.53 -18.28 -4.90
CA ILE A 156 7.25 -18.90 -3.60
C ILE A 156 8.32 -19.94 -3.26
N GLU A 157 8.72 -20.76 -4.22
CA GLU A 157 9.77 -21.79 -4.02
C GLU A 157 11.11 -21.15 -3.66
N GLU A 158 11.51 -20.09 -4.35
CA GLU A 158 12.73 -19.36 -4.03
C GLU A 158 12.67 -18.71 -2.64
N LEU A 159 11.57 -18.07 -2.29
CA LEU A 159 11.37 -17.50 -0.96
C LEU A 159 11.45 -18.55 0.16
N LYS A 160 10.84 -19.73 -0.05
CA LYS A 160 10.95 -20.87 0.90
C LYS A 160 12.38 -21.34 1.04
N ALA A 161 13.12 -21.45 -0.07
CA ALA A 161 14.54 -21.84 -0.06
C ALA A 161 15.41 -20.82 0.69
N GLU A 162 15.04 -19.54 0.69
CA GLU A 162 15.69 -18.48 1.47
C GLU A 162 15.22 -18.44 2.94
N GLY A 163 14.27 -19.29 3.34
CA GLY A 163 13.80 -19.38 4.73
C GLY A 163 12.65 -18.45 5.09
N TYR A 164 11.93 -17.89 4.09
CA TYR A 164 10.70 -17.16 4.33
C TYR A 164 9.53 -18.11 4.58
N ASP A 165 8.67 -17.78 5.55
CA ASP A 165 7.44 -18.51 5.81
C ASP A 165 6.34 -18.00 4.87
N VAL A 166 6.24 -18.62 3.70
CA VAL A 166 5.29 -18.27 2.65
C VAL A 166 4.58 -19.52 2.13
N GLU A 167 3.35 -19.37 1.70
CA GLU A 167 2.56 -20.43 1.07
C GLU A 167 1.79 -19.94 -0.13
N GLY A 168 1.32 -20.85 -0.97
CA GLY A 168 0.50 -20.55 -2.14
C GLY A 168 1.05 -21.21 -3.41
N PRO A 169 0.51 -20.80 -4.60
CA PRO A 169 -0.62 -19.89 -4.73
C PRO A 169 -1.91 -20.47 -4.14
N VAL A 170 -2.60 -19.69 -3.29
CA VAL A 170 -3.90 -20.06 -2.72
C VAL A 170 -4.99 -19.42 -3.57
N GLY A 171 -6.04 -20.17 -3.92
CA GLY A 171 -7.13 -19.63 -4.72
C GLY A 171 -7.71 -18.33 -4.13
N ALA A 172 -7.84 -17.29 -4.95
CA ALA A 172 -8.27 -15.96 -4.52
C ALA A 172 -9.68 -15.94 -3.91
N ASP A 173 -10.51 -16.92 -4.23
CA ASP A 173 -11.86 -17.14 -3.70
C ASP A 173 -11.87 -17.72 -2.28
N SER A 174 -10.79 -18.38 -1.88
CA SER A 174 -10.70 -19.11 -0.61
C SER A 174 -9.62 -18.55 0.36
N VAL A 175 -8.64 -17.81 -0.12
CA VAL A 175 -7.50 -17.32 0.68
C VAL A 175 -7.93 -16.54 1.93
N PHE A 176 -8.97 -15.71 1.83
CA PHE A 176 -9.47 -14.94 2.98
C PHE A 176 -10.28 -15.77 3.98
N HIS A 177 -10.73 -16.96 3.59
CA HIS A 177 -11.42 -17.88 4.48
C HIS A 177 -10.44 -18.79 5.23
N GLN A 178 -9.29 -19.03 4.63
CA GLN A 178 -8.22 -19.87 5.21
C GLN A 178 -7.30 -19.10 6.15
N ALA A 179 -7.23 -17.78 6.01
CA ALA A 179 -6.48 -16.88 6.86
C ALA A 179 -7.28 -16.52 8.13
#